data_ab4901a292b77008e998abdc8685e851
#
_entry.id   ab4901a292b77008e998abdc8685e851
#
_cell.length_a   1.000
_cell.length_b   1.000
_cell.length_c   1.000
_cell.angle_alpha   90.00
_cell.angle_beta   90.00
_cell.angle_gamma   90.00
#
_symmetry.space_group_name_H-M   'P 1'
#
loop_
_entity.id
_entity.type
_entity.pdbx_description
1 polymer ?
#
loop_
_entity_poly.entity_id
_entity_poly.type
_entity_poly.pdbx_seq_one_letter_code
_entity_poly.pdbx_strand_id
1 'polypeptide(L)'
;KGNNILGKVSDIQPTTVQGKTVLAKAGDGLPYTALVFGNGAVRKPVRDDLTSVDTAADDYYQEVGVKLGTAGNYPETHGGGDVMLFSSGAGNAGFKGTLDNTKVFGLVKSAMGL
;
A
#
# COMPACT_ATOMS: atom_id res chain seq x y z
N LYS A 1 -10.96 15.49 -13.34
CA LYS A 1 -11.57 15.11 -12.04
C LYS A 1 -10.70 14.03 -11.47
N GLY A 2 -10.00 14.34 -10.36
CA GLY A 2 -9.18 13.36 -9.66
C GLY A 2 -10.02 12.21 -9.10
N ASN A 3 -9.42 11.04 -8.96
CA ASN A 3 -10.05 9.95 -8.24
C ASN A 3 -10.26 10.37 -6.79
N ASN A 4 -11.45 10.12 -6.27
CA ASN A 4 -11.68 10.24 -4.84
C ASN A 4 -10.75 9.24 -4.13
N ILE A 5 -9.91 9.73 -3.21
CA ILE A 5 -8.98 8.87 -2.45
C ILE A 5 -9.70 7.74 -1.71
N LEU A 6 -10.92 7.95 -1.30
CA LEU A 6 -11.79 6.94 -0.71
C LEU A 6 -12.54 6.12 -1.76
N GLY A 7 -12.41 6.46 -3.05
CA GLY A 7 -13.06 5.78 -4.15
C GLY A 7 -12.46 4.40 -4.42
N LYS A 8 -13.24 3.56 -5.08
CA LYS A 8 -12.79 2.26 -5.59
C LYS A 8 -11.91 2.46 -6.83
N VAL A 9 -10.86 1.69 -6.94
CA VAL A 9 -10.01 1.70 -8.13
C VAL A 9 -10.78 1.13 -9.32
N SER A 10 -10.68 1.79 -10.45
CA SER A 10 -11.32 1.37 -11.68
C SER A 10 -10.31 1.23 -12.81
N ASP A 11 -10.55 0.26 -13.64
CA ASP A 11 -9.78 -0.01 -14.85
C ASP A 11 -10.60 0.33 -16.09
N ILE A 12 -9.93 0.82 -17.13
CA ILE A 12 -10.54 1.01 -18.44
C ILE A 12 -10.25 -0.26 -19.24
N GLN A 13 -11.27 -1.07 -19.47
CA GLN A 13 -11.12 -2.24 -20.35
C GLN A 13 -10.99 -1.81 -21.80
N PRO A 14 -9.86 -2.09 -22.46
CA PRO A 14 -9.51 -1.38 -23.68
C PRO A 14 -10.30 -1.77 -24.93
N THR A 15 -11.07 -2.85 -25.02
CA THR A 15 -11.38 -3.27 -26.38
C THR A 15 -12.69 -3.95 -26.68
N THR A 16 -13.42 -4.47 -25.78
CA THR A 16 -14.61 -5.24 -26.14
C THR A 16 -15.94 -4.72 -25.62
N VAL A 17 -15.91 -3.75 -24.75
CA VAL A 17 -17.12 -3.19 -24.15
C VAL A 17 -17.07 -1.66 -24.17
N GLN A 18 -16.85 -1.04 -25.32
CA GLN A 18 -17.08 0.38 -25.59
C GLN A 18 -16.66 1.33 -24.45
N GLY A 19 -15.41 1.24 -23.96
CA GLY A 19 -14.89 2.16 -22.94
C GLY A 19 -15.59 2.07 -21.58
N LYS A 20 -16.23 0.97 -21.26
CA LYS A 20 -16.89 0.76 -19.97
C LYS A 20 -15.83 0.70 -18.86
N THR A 21 -15.91 1.63 -17.94
CA THR A 21 -15.13 1.58 -16.70
C THR A 21 -15.61 0.42 -15.83
N VAL A 22 -14.72 -0.48 -15.47
CA VAL A 22 -15.00 -1.59 -14.55
C VAL A 22 -14.15 -1.43 -13.29
N LEU A 23 -14.61 -1.98 -12.17
CA LEU A 23 -13.81 -1.98 -10.96
C LEU A 23 -12.59 -2.88 -11.13
N ALA A 24 -11.42 -2.36 -10.81
CA ALA A 24 -10.20 -3.15 -10.73
C ALA A 24 -10.32 -4.15 -9.59
N LYS A 25 -9.73 -5.32 -9.78
CA LYS A 25 -9.79 -6.42 -8.82
C LYS A 25 -8.40 -6.74 -8.29
N ALA A 26 -8.31 -6.93 -6.98
CA ALA A 26 -7.12 -7.43 -6.32
C ALA A 26 -6.90 -8.92 -6.62
N GLY A 27 -5.82 -9.50 -6.12
CA GLY A 27 -5.47 -10.90 -6.35
C GLY A 27 -6.48 -11.91 -5.81
N ASP A 28 -7.34 -11.50 -4.89
CA ASP A 28 -8.46 -12.29 -4.38
C ASP A 28 -9.74 -12.17 -5.24
N GLY A 29 -9.68 -11.42 -6.33
CA GLY A 29 -10.80 -11.20 -7.24
C GLY A 29 -11.81 -10.14 -6.78
N LEU A 30 -11.58 -9.48 -5.64
CA LEU A 30 -12.47 -8.46 -5.08
C LEU A 30 -12.01 -7.05 -5.44
N PRO A 31 -12.94 -6.09 -5.60
CA PRO A 31 -12.60 -4.68 -5.75
C PRO A 31 -11.84 -4.15 -4.53
N TYR A 32 -11.09 -3.08 -4.72
CA TYR A 32 -10.34 -2.43 -3.64
C TYR A 32 -10.36 -0.91 -3.80
N THR A 33 -10.06 -0.21 -2.71
CA THR A 33 -10.03 1.26 -2.66
C THR A 33 -8.67 1.82 -3.09
N ALA A 34 -8.65 3.07 -3.54
CA ALA A 34 -7.41 3.76 -3.93
C ALA A 34 -6.46 3.95 -2.73
N LEU A 35 -7.00 4.12 -1.54
CA LEU A 35 -6.25 4.18 -0.29
C LEU A 35 -6.45 2.88 0.49
N VAL A 36 -5.34 2.24 0.86
CA VAL A 36 -5.32 1.01 1.67
C VAL A 36 -4.31 1.19 2.80
N PHE A 37 -4.70 0.84 4.02
CA PHE A 37 -3.79 0.87 5.17
C PHE A 37 -2.96 -0.42 5.24
N GLY A 38 -1.67 -0.27 5.58
CA GLY A 38 -0.75 -1.41 5.71
C GLY A 38 -1.03 -2.28 6.92
N ASN A 39 -1.57 -1.69 8.00
CA ASN A 39 -1.98 -2.40 9.20
C ASN A 39 -3.15 -1.68 9.89
N GLY A 40 -3.80 -2.37 10.83
CA GLY A 40 -4.88 -1.82 11.62
C GLY A 40 -5.48 -2.86 12.55
N ALA A 41 -6.29 -2.41 13.50
CA ALA A 41 -6.91 -3.26 14.51
C ALA A 41 -7.93 -4.24 13.92
N VAL A 42 -8.54 -3.88 12.80
CA VAL A 42 -9.63 -4.65 12.18
C VAL A 42 -9.12 -5.22 10.86
N ARG A 43 -8.41 -6.33 10.93
CA ARG A 43 -8.01 -7.10 9.75
C ARG A 43 -8.87 -8.36 9.63
N LYS A 44 -9.72 -8.41 8.63
CA LYS A 44 -10.49 -9.59 8.32
C LYS A 44 -9.63 -10.63 7.60
N PRO A 45 -9.77 -11.92 7.91
CA PRO A 45 -9.06 -12.98 7.17
C PRO A 45 -9.56 -13.08 5.72
N VAL A 46 -10.80 -12.71 5.46
CA VAL A 46 -11.41 -12.59 4.14
C VAL A 46 -11.96 -11.19 4.00
N ARG A 47 -11.60 -10.50 2.92
CA ARG A 47 -12.09 -9.15 2.65
C ARG A 47 -13.56 -9.14 2.24
N ASP A 48 -14.21 -8.02 2.47
CA ASP A 48 -15.56 -7.79 1.99
C ASP A 48 -15.57 -7.50 0.48
N ASP A 49 -16.65 -7.88 -0.18
CA ASP A 49 -16.89 -7.46 -1.57
C ASP A 49 -17.40 -6.01 -1.59
N LEU A 50 -16.58 -5.13 -2.09
CA LEU A 50 -16.89 -3.70 -2.18
C LEU A 50 -17.70 -3.31 -3.43
N THR A 51 -18.16 -4.25 -4.23
CA THR A 51 -18.84 -3.95 -5.51
C THR A 51 -20.00 -2.97 -5.32
N SER A 52 -20.84 -3.18 -4.32
CA SER A 52 -22.00 -2.35 -4.02
C SER A 52 -21.84 -1.41 -2.82
N VAL A 53 -20.66 -1.39 -2.18
CA VAL A 53 -20.42 -0.57 -0.99
C VAL A 53 -20.12 0.88 -1.38
N ASP A 54 -20.73 1.83 -0.68
CA ASP A 54 -20.35 3.23 -0.76
C ASP A 54 -19.17 3.49 0.18
N THR A 55 -17.98 3.55 -0.41
CA THR A 55 -16.74 3.79 0.33
C THR A 55 -16.54 5.25 0.76
N ALA A 56 -17.45 6.15 0.39
CA ALA A 56 -17.48 7.53 0.86
C ALA A 56 -18.48 7.77 2.00
N ALA A 57 -19.21 6.74 2.43
CA ALA A 57 -20.12 6.84 3.57
C ALA A 57 -19.36 7.06 4.88
N ASP A 58 -19.96 7.81 5.79
CA ASP A 58 -19.31 8.19 7.07
C ASP A 58 -19.03 7.00 7.99
N ASP A 59 -19.76 5.90 7.83
CA ASP A 59 -19.59 4.68 8.59
C ASP A 59 -18.68 3.63 7.92
N TYR A 60 -18.17 3.94 6.71
CA TYR A 60 -17.19 3.07 6.06
C TYR A 60 -15.82 3.26 6.70
N TYR A 61 -15.19 2.17 7.06
CA TYR A 61 -13.79 2.18 7.48
C TYR A 61 -12.92 1.41 6.50
N GLN A 62 -11.74 1.96 6.31
CA GLN A 62 -10.78 1.54 5.30
C GLN A 62 -10.27 0.12 5.57
N GLU A 63 -10.20 -0.69 4.52
CA GLU A 63 -9.62 -2.02 4.62
C GLU A 63 -8.11 -2.00 4.85
N VAL A 64 -7.62 -3.07 5.43
CA VAL A 64 -6.22 -3.28 5.74
C VAL A 64 -5.69 -4.47 4.96
N GLY A 65 -4.60 -4.25 4.24
CA GLY A 65 -3.84 -5.31 3.58
C GLY A 65 -4.55 -5.92 2.37
N VAL A 66 -4.53 -5.24 1.25
CA VAL A 66 -5.02 -5.75 -0.04
C VAL A 66 -3.90 -6.51 -0.75
N LYS A 67 -4.16 -7.72 -1.22
CA LYS A 67 -3.22 -8.50 -2.03
C LYS A 67 -3.41 -8.15 -3.50
N LEU A 68 -2.42 -7.51 -4.10
CA LEU A 68 -2.39 -7.26 -5.55
C LEU A 68 -1.83 -8.48 -6.29
N GLY A 69 -2.07 -8.55 -7.60
CA GLY A 69 -1.61 -9.66 -8.44
C GLY A 69 -2.66 -10.76 -8.61
N THR A 70 -2.22 -11.94 -9.04
CA THR A 70 -3.08 -13.10 -9.28
C THR A 70 -2.97 -14.13 -8.17
N ALA A 71 -3.97 -14.99 -8.04
CA ALA A 71 -3.95 -16.07 -7.05
C ALA A 71 -2.67 -16.91 -7.18
N GLY A 72 -1.96 -17.07 -6.06
CA GLY A 72 -0.68 -17.80 -6.01
C GLY A 72 0.56 -16.98 -6.40
N ASN A 73 0.39 -15.77 -6.93
CA ASN A 73 1.48 -14.84 -7.26
C ASN A 73 1.14 -13.44 -6.78
N TYR A 74 1.20 -13.26 -5.47
CA TYR A 74 0.92 -11.98 -4.84
C TYR A 74 2.21 -11.17 -4.70
N PRO A 75 2.45 -10.13 -5.52
CA PRO A 75 3.51 -9.20 -5.23
C PRO A 75 3.22 -8.49 -3.89
N GLU A 76 4.27 -8.01 -3.26
CA GLU A 76 4.11 -7.22 -2.05
C GLU A 76 3.30 -5.96 -2.34
N THR A 77 2.41 -5.63 -1.43
CA THR A 77 1.68 -4.37 -1.45
C THR A 77 2.58 -3.29 -0.86
N HIS A 78 3.17 -2.47 -1.71
CA HIS A 78 4.07 -1.41 -1.26
C HIS A 78 3.33 -0.42 -0.36
N GLY A 79 3.98 -0.05 0.75
CA GLY A 79 3.52 0.98 1.67
C GLY A 79 4.44 2.20 1.64
N GLY A 80 3.88 3.39 1.88
CA GLY A 80 4.63 4.65 1.98
C GLY A 80 4.97 5.03 3.43
N GLY A 81 4.85 4.11 4.38
CA GLY A 81 5.15 4.37 5.79
C GLY A 81 6.63 4.23 6.13
N ASP A 82 7.00 4.81 7.28
CA ASP A 82 8.34 4.67 7.82
C ASP A 82 8.63 3.21 8.22
N VAL A 83 9.87 2.80 8.04
CA VAL A 83 10.36 1.49 8.48
C VAL A 83 11.39 1.66 9.60
N MET A 84 11.45 0.70 10.50
CA MET A 84 12.40 0.71 11.60
C MET A 84 13.81 0.42 11.08
N LEU A 85 14.77 1.28 11.48
CA LEU A 85 16.18 1.09 11.22
C LEU A 85 16.91 0.84 12.54
N PHE A 86 17.52 -0.32 12.66
CA PHE A 86 18.33 -0.68 13.82
C PHE A 86 19.81 -0.63 13.46
N SER A 87 20.62 -0.06 14.34
CA SER A 87 22.06 0.00 14.16
C SER A 87 22.80 -0.34 15.45
N SER A 88 23.95 -1.00 15.35
CA SER A 88 24.85 -1.29 16.46
C SER A 88 26.31 -1.27 15.97
N GLY A 89 27.24 -1.01 16.87
CA GLY A 89 28.67 -0.96 16.56
C GLY A 89 29.20 0.46 16.34
N ALA A 90 30.40 0.55 15.77
CA ALA A 90 31.06 1.84 15.52
C ALA A 90 30.24 2.69 14.55
N GLY A 91 30.13 4.00 14.84
CA GLY A 91 29.38 4.93 13.99
C GLY A 91 27.87 4.93 14.21
N ASN A 92 27.31 4.08 15.07
CA ASN A 92 25.86 3.98 15.28
C ASN A 92 25.22 5.28 15.80
N ALA A 93 25.99 6.17 16.39
CA ALA A 93 25.49 7.45 16.91
C ALA A 93 24.85 8.35 15.83
N GLY A 94 25.18 8.16 14.55
CA GLY A 94 24.58 8.88 13.43
C GLY A 94 23.17 8.39 13.03
N PHE A 95 22.81 7.18 13.44
CA PHE A 95 21.52 6.57 13.09
C PHE A 95 20.47 6.88 14.17
N LYS A 96 20.00 8.11 14.21
CA LYS A 96 19.05 8.59 15.22
C LYS A 96 17.88 9.34 14.60
N GLY A 97 16.71 9.20 15.21
CA GLY A 97 15.48 9.89 14.76
C GLY A 97 14.98 9.39 13.43
N THR A 98 14.18 10.22 12.76
CA THR A 98 13.69 9.94 11.41
C THR A 98 14.77 10.34 10.39
N LEU A 99 15.14 9.40 9.54
CA LEU A 99 16.15 9.57 8.51
C LEU A 99 15.52 9.34 7.13
N ASP A 100 15.86 10.20 6.19
CA ASP A 100 15.63 9.90 4.78
C ASP A 100 16.50 8.70 4.37
N ASN A 101 15.95 7.75 3.61
CA ASN A 101 16.65 6.54 3.22
C ASN A 101 17.94 6.85 2.40
N THR A 102 17.96 7.95 1.69
CA THR A 102 19.14 8.39 0.92
C THR A 102 20.33 8.75 1.83
N LYS A 103 20.10 9.10 3.08
CA LYS A 103 21.15 9.40 4.06
C LYS A 103 21.82 8.14 4.61
N VAL A 104 21.14 7.00 4.59
CA VAL A 104 21.65 5.74 5.17
C VAL A 104 22.98 5.34 4.53
N PHE A 105 23.09 5.45 3.22
CA PHE A 105 24.35 5.15 2.53
C PHE A 105 25.53 5.98 3.04
N GLY A 106 25.35 7.29 3.17
CA GLY A 106 26.39 8.19 3.69
C GLY A 106 26.81 7.88 5.13
N LEU A 107 25.83 7.51 5.97
CA LEU A 107 26.11 7.11 7.35
C LEU A 107 26.91 5.80 7.41
N VAL A 108 26.56 4.81 6.61
CA VAL A 108 27.30 3.55 6.50
C VAL A 108 28.73 3.81 6.00
N LYS A 109 28.87 4.59 4.92
CA LYS A 109 30.17 4.96 4.37
C LYS A 109 31.07 5.62 5.41
N SER A 110 30.53 6.60 6.13
CA SER A 110 31.26 7.29 7.21
C SER A 110 31.64 6.34 8.36
N ALA A 111 30.75 5.44 8.75
CA ALA A 111 31.04 4.45 9.80
C ALA A 111 32.16 3.46 9.38
N MET A 112 32.33 3.23 8.11
CA MET A 112 33.41 2.40 7.54
C MET A 112 34.72 3.17 7.33
N GLY A 113 34.72 4.49 7.55
CA GLY A 113 35.90 5.33 7.33
C GLY A 113 36.24 5.59 5.86
N LEU A 114 35.24 5.52 4.98
CA LEU A 114 35.38 5.70 3.53
C LEU A 114 35.02 7.13 3.08
#